data_cfaca3845af8b9a5eb97fd3628c709b4
#
_entry.id   cfaca3845af8b9a5eb97fd3628c709b4
#
_cell.length_a   1.000
_cell.length_b   1.000
_cell.length_c   1.000
_cell.angle_alpha   90.00
_cell.angle_beta   90.00
_cell.angle_gamma   90.00
#
_symmetry.space_group_name_H-M   'P 1'
#
loop_
_entity.id
_entity.type
_entity.pdbx_description
1 polymer ?
#
loop_
_entity_poly.entity_id
_entity_poly.type
_entity_poly.pdbx_seq_one_letter_code
_entity_poly.pdbx_strand_id
1 'polypeptide(L)'
;GSTGAVLVGGMLRLGRIQGIERPALAPMLPNGKGHFLLIDCGANVDCKPEYLQQFGLMGDAYMKKIMNITTPRIGLANVGDEAEKGNALVKATFPLMQASKYNFVGNIEARYIPADTADVIVCDGFDGNLILKYTEGIAATLMGMIKGELRADFRSRIGGFFAKPALGRVKKVMDYTEIGGAPLLGVAGTVVKAHGSCNDYAFASAIRQASNMVRAQVAQTIMSEL
;
A
#
# COMPACT_ATOMS: atom_id res chain seq x y z
N GLY A 1 -3.32 -10.63 -13.02
CA GLY A 1 -3.52 -9.66 -14.08
C GLY A 1 -2.36 -8.69 -14.21
N SER A 2 -2.14 -8.16 -15.40
CA SER A 2 -1.10 -7.17 -15.66
C SER A 2 -1.50 -5.82 -15.06
N THR A 3 -0.63 -5.20 -14.25
CA THR A 3 -0.84 -3.84 -13.71
C THR A 3 -1.02 -2.84 -14.85
N GLY A 4 -0.19 -2.94 -15.92
CA GLY A 4 -0.30 -2.08 -17.08
C GLY A 4 -1.67 -2.17 -17.78
N ALA A 5 -2.23 -3.35 -17.91
CA ALA A 5 -3.56 -3.52 -18.53
C ALA A 5 -4.68 -2.88 -17.66
N VAL A 6 -4.59 -3.00 -16.34
CA VAL A 6 -5.54 -2.37 -15.41
C VAL A 6 -5.42 -0.85 -15.47
N LEU A 7 -4.19 -0.33 -15.46
CA LEU A 7 -3.91 1.11 -15.58
C LEU A 7 -4.46 1.68 -16.89
N VAL A 8 -4.10 1.07 -18.03
CA VAL A 8 -4.57 1.51 -19.35
C VAL A 8 -6.09 1.41 -19.46
N GLY A 9 -6.70 0.30 -19.01
CA GLY A 9 -8.15 0.11 -19.01
C GLY A 9 -8.86 1.17 -18.16
N GLY A 10 -8.38 1.44 -16.96
CA GLY A 10 -8.92 2.48 -16.08
C GLY A 10 -8.83 3.87 -16.72
N MET A 11 -7.66 4.23 -17.25
CA MET A 11 -7.45 5.53 -17.90
C MET A 11 -8.29 5.72 -19.17
N LEU A 12 -8.40 4.70 -20.00
CA LEU A 12 -9.15 4.80 -21.26
C LEU A 12 -10.68 4.81 -21.06
N ARG A 13 -11.18 4.12 -20.03
CA ARG A 13 -12.62 3.95 -19.81
C ARG A 13 -13.21 4.94 -18.82
N LEU A 14 -12.47 5.30 -17.77
CA LEU A 14 -12.93 6.20 -16.72
C LEU A 14 -12.29 7.57 -16.79
N GLY A 15 -11.13 7.68 -17.44
CA GLY A 15 -10.33 8.90 -17.44
C GLY A 15 -9.56 9.10 -16.14
N ARG A 16 -8.73 10.14 -16.11
CA ARG A 16 -8.06 10.63 -14.90
C ARG A 16 -8.93 11.66 -14.19
N ILE A 17 -8.76 11.77 -12.88
CA ILE A 17 -9.22 12.95 -12.14
C ILE A 17 -8.49 14.18 -12.70
N GLN A 18 -9.24 15.22 -13.01
CA GLN A 18 -8.67 16.48 -13.51
C GLN A 18 -7.73 17.05 -12.44
N GLY A 19 -6.52 17.42 -12.83
CA GLY A 19 -5.46 17.87 -11.91
C GLY A 19 -4.52 16.75 -11.46
N ILE A 20 -4.90 15.48 -11.48
CA ILE A 20 -3.99 14.36 -11.23
C ILE A 20 -3.18 14.04 -12.48
N GLU A 21 -1.86 13.99 -12.35
CA GLU A 21 -0.99 13.69 -13.49
C GLU A 21 -0.88 12.19 -13.77
N ARG A 22 -0.78 11.38 -12.72
CA ARG A 22 -0.63 9.93 -12.83
C ARG A 22 -1.49 9.18 -11.79
N PRO A 23 -2.34 8.23 -12.21
CA PRO A 23 -2.92 7.28 -11.29
C PRO A 23 -1.85 6.38 -10.69
N ALA A 24 -2.05 5.94 -9.45
CA ALA A 24 -1.12 5.12 -8.70
C ALA A 24 -1.80 3.88 -8.12
N LEU A 25 -1.06 2.77 -8.08
CA LEU A 25 -1.52 1.52 -7.47
C LEU A 25 -1.16 1.52 -5.97
N ALA A 26 -2.15 1.39 -5.10
CA ALA A 26 -2.00 1.64 -3.68
C ALA A 26 -2.50 0.46 -2.81
N PRO A 27 -1.76 -0.67 -2.71
CA PRO A 27 -2.13 -1.75 -1.81
C PRO A 27 -1.98 -1.35 -0.34
N MET A 28 -2.85 -1.94 0.50
CA MET A 28 -2.70 -1.92 1.95
C MET A 28 -1.77 -3.05 2.38
N LEU A 29 -0.77 -2.75 3.21
CA LEU A 29 0.17 -3.72 3.77
C LEU A 29 0.08 -3.74 5.30
N PRO A 30 0.33 -4.89 5.95
CA PRO A 30 0.31 -4.97 7.40
C PRO A 30 1.52 -4.25 8.01
N ASN A 31 1.29 -3.57 9.12
CA ASN A 31 2.33 -3.15 10.07
C ASN A 31 2.12 -3.86 11.42
N GLY A 32 2.99 -3.63 12.39
CA GLY A 32 2.90 -4.31 13.69
C GLY A 32 1.61 -4.04 14.49
N LYS A 33 0.80 -3.05 14.11
CA LYS A 33 -0.42 -2.62 14.84
C LYS A 33 -1.67 -2.58 13.98
N GLY A 34 -1.55 -2.64 12.67
CA GLY A 34 -2.67 -2.56 11.73
C GLY A 34 -2.19 -2.64 10.30
N HIS A 35 -2.49 -1.62 9.51
CA HIS A 35 -2.14 -1.56 8.09
C HIS A 35 -1.75 -0.14 7.70
N PHE A 36 -0.88 -0.03 6.71
CA PHE A 36 -0.53 1.22 6.03
C PHE A 36 -0.78 1.09 4.53
N LEU A 37 -0.97 2.21 3.86
CA LEU A 37 -1.09 2.28 2.41
C LEU A 37 0.29 2.51 1.80
N LEU A 38 0.72 1.64 0.88
CA LEU A 38 1.93 1.84 0.09
C LEU A 38 1.55 2.37 -1.29
N ILE A 39 2.05 3.52 -1.71
CA ILE A 39 1.71 4.19 -2.97
C ILE A 39 2.94 4.88 -3.58
N ASP A 40 3.38 4.55 -4.82
CA ASP A 40 2.85 3.69 -5.86
C ASP A 40 3.48 2.30 -5.83
N CYS A 41 2.76 1.27 -6.27
CA CYS A 41 3.25 -0.12 -6.35
C CYS A 41 3.23 -0.65 -7.79
N GLY A 42 3.95 0.02 -8.70
CA GLY A 42 4.21 -0.48 -10.06
C GLY A 42 3.30 0.03 -11.16
N ALA A 43 2.58 1.15 -10.96
CA ALA A 43 1.89 1.83 -12.05
C ALA A 43 2.83 2.82 -12.77
N ASN A 44 3.76 3.47 -12.05
CA ASN A 44 4.68 4.47 -12.59
C ASN A 44 6.10 4.19 -12.10
N VAL A 45 6.94 3.60 -12.95
CA VAL A 45 8.32 3.24 -12.61
C VAL A 45 9.21 4.48 -12.53
N ASP A 46 9.06 5.38 -13.50
CA ASP A 46 9.77 6.66 -13.53
C ASP A 46 8.80 7.77 -13.11
N CYS A 47 9.10 8.44 -12.01
CA CYS A 47 8.26 9.48 -11.46
C CYS A 47 8.93 10.87 -11.50
N LYS A 48 8.10 11.90 -11.52
CA LYS A 48 8.48 13.28 -11.20
C LYS A 48 8.11 13.59 -9.74
N PRO A 49 8.77 14.58 -9.11
CA PRO A 49 8.45 14.98 -7.73
C PRO A 49 6.97 15.31 -7.49
N GLU A 50 6.32 15.95 -8.47
CA GLU A 50 4.91 16.33 -8.41
C GLU A 50 3.99 15.09 -8.36
N TYR A 51 4.40 13.96 -8.97
CA TYR A 51 3.63 12.72 -8.92
C TYR A 51 3.59 12.17 -7.49
N LEU A 52 4.76 12.14 -6.83
CA LEU A 52 4.86 11.65 -5.44
C LEU A 52 4.08 12.55 -4.49
N GLN A 53 4.11 13.87 -4.68
CA GLN A 53 3.29 14.81 -3.92
C GLN A 53 1.80 14.47 -4.07
N GLN A 54 1.33 14.24 -5.30
CA GLN A 54 -0.06 13.86 -5.58
C GLN A 54 -0.40 12.46 -5.03
N PHE A 55 0.55 11.52 -4.99
CA PHE A 55 0.36 10.22 -4.35
C PHE A 55 0.09 10.37 -2.84
N GLY A 56 0.79 11.30 -2.18
CA GLY A 56 0.52 11.66 -0.78
C GLY A 56 -0.92 12.17 -0.58
N LEU A 57 -1.40 13.08 -1.44
CA LEU A 57 -2.77 13.59 -1.41
C LEU A 57 -3.80 12.48 -1.63
N MET A 58 -3.57 11.62 -2.62
CA MET A 58 -4.48 10.50 -2.89
C MET A 58 -4.50 9.48 -1.74
N GLY A 59 -3.37 9.22 -1.11
CA GLY A 59 -3.25 8.37 0.07
C GLY A 59 -3.96 8.95 1.28
N ASP A 60 -3.82 10.25 1.53
CA ASP A 60 -4.50 10.97 2.60
C ASP A 60 -6.02 10.86 2.46
N ALA A 61 -6.57 11.17 1.28
CA ALA A 61 -8.00 11.06 1.00
C ALA A 61 -8.51 9.61 1.18
N TYR A 62 -7.76 8.61 0.73
CA TYR A 62 -8.10 7.21 0.90
C TYR A 62 -8.16 6.80 2.37
N MET A 63 -7.13 7.14 3.16
CA MET A 63 -7.06 6.77 4.59
C MET A 63 -8.14 7.47 5.40
N LYS A 64 -8.45 8.72 5.10
CA LYS A 64 -9.58 9.44 5.72
C LYS A 64 -10.92 8.74 5.46
N LYS A 65 -11.19 8.35 4.21
CA LYS A 65 -12.51 7.85 3.78
C LYS A 65 -12.71 6.36 4.03
N ILE A 66 -11.68 5.55 3.93
CA ILE A 66 -11.78 4.08 4.06
C ILE A 66 -11.38 3.61 5.44
N MET A 67 -10.32 4.20 6.02
CA MET A 67 -9.81 3.79 7.32
C MET A 67 -10.31 4.67 8.47
N ASN A 68 -11.05 5.75 8.17
CA ASN A 68 -11.57 6.73 9.14
C ASN A 68 -10.47 7.36 10.02
N ILE A 69 -9.27 7.56 9.46
CA ILE A 69 -8.17 8.26 10.12
C ILE A 69 -8.31 9.75 9.81
N THR A 70 -8.59 10.57 10.82
CA THR A 70 -8.86 12.01 10.63
C THR A 70 -7.66 12.77 10.08
N THR A 71 -6.45 12.43 10.53
CA THR A 71 -5.19 13.08 10.13
C THR A 71 -4.14 12.00 9.83
N PRO A 72 -4.17 11.38 8.64
CA PRO A 72 -3.22 10.35 8.26
C PRO A 72 -1.78 10.90 8.25
N ARG A 73 -0.84 10.10 8.74
CA ARG A 73 0.59 10.38 8.69
C ARG A 73 1.13 9.95 7.34
N ILE A 74 1.62 10.90 6.54
CA ILE A 74 2.14 10.66 5.20
C ILE A 74 3.66 10.71 5.24
N GLY A 75 4.34 9.60 4.95
CA GLY A 75 5.79 9.51 4.91
C GLY A 75 6.32 9.28 3.49
N LEU A 76 7.52 9.76 3.21
CA LEU A 76 8.24 9.52 1.96
C LEU A 76 9.28 8.42 2.19
N ALA A 77 9.19 7.31 1.45
CA ALA A 77 10.16 6.21 1.54
C ALA A 77 11.56 6.70 1.14
N ASN A 78 12.55 6.40 1.98
CA ASN A 78 13.92 6.85 1.76
C ASN A 78 14.94 5.87 2.38
N VAL A 79 16.22 6.13 2.13
CA VAL A 79 17.38 5.41 2.70
C VAL A 79 17.78 5.89 4.10
N GLY A 80 17.18 6.96 4.61
CA GLY A 80 17.38 7.56 5.90
C GLY A 80 16.30 8.60 6.19
N ASP A 81 16.20 9.07 7.43
CA ASP A 81 15.17 10.00 7.90
C ASP A 81 15.54 11.49 7.69
N GLU A 82 16.83 11.80 7.44
CA GLU A 82 17.28 13.17 7.22
C GLU A 82 16.79 13.73 5.87
N ALA A 83 16.45 15.01 5.82
CA ALA A 83 15.88 15.68 4.64
C ALA A 83 16.82 15.69 3.43
N GLU A 84 18.13 15.68 3.65
CA GLU A 84 19.16 15.68 2.60
C GLU A 84 19.49 14.29 2.04
N LYS A 85 18.97 13.23 2.62
CA LYS A 85 19.18 11.85 2.15
C LYS A 85 18.33 11.52 0.93
N GLY A 86 18.74 10.48 0.24
CA GLY A 86 18.03 9.92 -0.90
C GLY A 86 18.57 10.35 -2.25
N ASN A 87 17.91 9.83 -3.28
CA ASN A 87 18.22 10.15 -4.68
C ASN A 87 17.65 11.52 -5.08
N ALA A 88 17.88 11.94 -6.32
CA ALA A 88 17.44 13.24 -6.84
C ALA A 88 15.91 13.41 -6.78
N LEU A 89 15.15 12.34 -7.05
CA LEU A 89 13.68 12.35 -6.99
C LEU A 89 13.19 12.63 -5.56
N VAL A 90 13.68 11.88 -4.57
CA VAL A 90 13.28 12.02 -3.17
C VAL A 90 13.62 13.41 -2.63
N LYS A 91 14.85 13.90 -2.91
CA LYS A 91 15.28 15.24 -2.49
C LYS A 91 14.43 16.37 -3.09
N ALA A 92 14.02 16.23 -4.34
CA ALA A 92 13.15 17.20 -5.00
C ALA A 92 11.68 17.09 -4.54
N THR A 93 11.23 15.89 -4.13
CA THR A 93 9.87 15.64 -3.63
C THR A 93 9.66 16.18 -2.21
N PHE A 94 10.66 16.05 -1.34
CA PHE A 94 10.57 16.41 0.09
C PHE A 94 9.97 17.81 0.33
N PRO A 95 10.50 18.90 -0.26
CA PRO A 95 9.95 20.24 -0.05
C PRO A 95 8.53 20.40 -0.59
N LEU A 96 8.14 19.69 -1.65
CA LEU A 96 6.79 19.73 -2.19
C LEU A 96 5.79 19.08 -1.21
N MET A 97 6.15 17.93 -0.64
CA MET A 97 5.32 17.26 0.35
C MET A 97 5.25 18.07 1.65
N GLN A 98 6.34 18.71 2.06
CA GLN A 98 6.39 19.57 3.25
C GLN A 98 5.48 20.80 3.11
N ALA A 99 5.33 21.33 1.91
CA ALA A 99 4.44 22.45 1.60
C ALA A 99 2.96 22.05 1.38
N SER A 100 2.66 20.76 1.38
CA SER A 100 1.31 20.24 1.14
C SER A 100 0.40 20.39 2.37
N LYS A 101 -0.93 20.34 2.13
CA LYS A 101 -1.93 20.49 3.20
C LYS A 101 -2.11 19.23 4.07
N TYR A 102 -1.69 18.06 3.59
CA TYR A 102 -1.76 16.83 4.37
C TYR A 102 -0.65 16.75 5.43
N ASN A 103 -0.79 15.88 6.41
CA ASN A 103 0.15 15.71 7.50
C ASN A 103 1.40 14.93 7.05
N PHE A 104 2.36 15.63 6.47
CA PHE A 104 3.65 15.06 6.10
C PHE A 104 4.55 14.89 7.33
N VAL A 105 4.99 13.65 7.59
CA VAL A 105 5.82 13.29 8.74
C VAL A 105 7.30 13.13 8.41
N GLY A 106 7.70 13.45 7.17
CA GLY A 106 9.09 13.38 6.73
C GLY A 106 9.48 12.10 6.00
N ASN A 107 10.78 11.88 5.85
CA ASN A 107 11.32 10.66 5.29
C ASN A 107 11.14 9.47 6.24
N ILE A 108 10.88 8.31 5.68
CA ILE A 108 10.78 7.04 6.41
C ILE A 108 11.83 6.08 5.86
N GLU A 109 12.83 5.75 6.66
CA GLU A 109 13.80 4.74 6.31
C GLU A 109 13.12 3.37 6.14
N ALA A 110 13.50 2.62 5.09
CA ALA A 110 12.82 1.40 4.68
C ALA A 110 12.61 0.36 5.80
N ARG A 111 13.54 0.26 6.77
CA ARG A 111 13.41 -0.66 7.92
C ARG A 111 12.26 -0.30 8.85
N TYR A 112 11.83 0.96 8.88
CA TYR A 112 10.76 1.44 9.75
C TYR A 112 9.38 1.44 9.09
N ILE A 113 9.28 1.13 7.79
CA ILE A 113 7.98 1.02 7.09
C ILE A 113 7.00 0.09 7.83
N PRO A 114 7.39 -1.12 8.31
CA PRO A 114 6.47 -1.99 9.04
C PRO A 114 6.29 -1.62 10.52
N ALA A 115 6.88 -0.54 11.02
CA ALA A 115 6.93 -0.19 12.44
C ALA A 115 5.87 0.85 12.87
N ASP A 116 4.78 1.03 12.12
CA ASP A 116 3.71 1.98 12.43
C ASP A 116 4.18 3.45 12.52
N THR A 117 5.13 3.82 11.67
CA THR A 117 5.68 5.18 11.61
C THR A 117 4.82 6.13 10.78
N ALA A 118 4.11 5.61 9.79
CA ALA A 118 3.20 6.37 8.93
C ALA A 118 2.00 5.50 8.52
N ASP A 119 0.90 6.17 8.15
CA ASP A 119 -0.33 5.52 7.66
C ASP A 119 -0.32 5.39 6.14
N VAL A 120 0.43 6.27 5.46
CA VAL A 120 0.72 6.22 4.02
C VAL A 120 2.21 6.33 3.80
N ILE A 121 2.76 5.42 3.01
CA ILE A 121 4.15 5.46 2.55
C ILE A 121 4.14 5.75 1.05
N VAL A 122 4.75 6.88 0.67
CA VAL A 122 4.85 7.34 -0.71
C VAL A 122 6.20 6.94 -1.28
N CYS A 123 6.21 6.39 -2.48
CA CYS A 123 7.40 6.07 -3.28
C CYS A 123 7.06 6.07 -4.77
N ASP A 124 8.06 5.93 -5.64
CA ASP A 124 7.79 5.59 -7.04
C ASP A 124 7.36 4.12 -7.20
N GLY A 125 6.85 3.78 -8.38
CA GLY A 125 6.35 2.44 -8.63
C GLY A 125 7.43 1.36 -8.72
N PHE A 126 8.69 1.71 -8.95
CA PHE A 126 9.80 0.75 -8.91
C PHE A 126 10.09 0.34 -7.46
N ASP A 127 10.35 1.30 -6.59
CA ASP A 127 10.65 1.05 -5.18
C ASP A 127 9.46 0.41 -4.46
N GLY A 128 8.24 0.91 -4.71
CA GLY A 128 7.04 0.35 -4.09
C GLY A 128 6.73 -1.08 -4.52
N ASN A 129 6.93 -1.42 -5.79
CA ASN A 129 6.77 -2.81 -6.24
C ASN A 129 7.86 -3.73 -5.66
N LEU A 130 9.09 -3.21 -5.50
CA LEU A 130 10.17 -3.95 -4.85
C LEU A 130 9.84 -4.22 -3.37
N ILE A 131 9.43 -3.19 -2.62
CA ILE A 131 9.00 -3.31 -1.22
C ILE A 131 7.86 -4.33 -1.08
N LEU A 132 6.83 -4.21 -1.91
CA LEU A 132 5.68 -5.13 -1.91
C LEU A 132 6.12 -6.58 -2.13
N LYS A 133 6.88 -6.85 -3.20
CA LYS A 133 7.31 -8.20 -3.58
C LYS A 133 8.29 -8.81 -2.58
N TYR A 134 9.20 -8.00 -2.03
CA TYR A 134 10.09 -8.45 -0.98
C TYR A 134 9.33 -8.79 0.31
N THR A 135 8.36 -7.97 0.71
CA THR A 135 7.52 -8.23 1.88
C THR A 135 6.71 -9.52 1.72
N GLU A 136 6.09 -9.74 0.56
CA GLU A 136 5.40 -10.99 0.23
C GLU A 136 6.34 -12.20 0.33
N GLY A 137 7.54 -12.10 -0.25
CA GLY A 137 8.52 -13.18 -0.27
C GLY A 137 9.07 -13.52 1.12
N ILE A 138 9.47 -12.52 1.90
CA ILE A 138 10.02 -12.74 3.24
C ILE A 138 8.96 -13.29 4.21
N ALA A 139 7.72 -12.82 4.12
CA ALA A 139 6.61 -13.34 4.90
C ALA A 139 6.37 -14.83 4.62
N ALA A 140 6.33 -15.23 3.35
CA ALA A 140 6.16 -16.62 2.95
C ALA A 140 7.33 -17.50 3.42
N THR A 141 8.56 -17.01 3.28
CA THR A 141 9.78 -17.72 3.71
C THR A 141 9.80 -17.94 5.22
N LEU A 142 9.56 -16.88 6.02
CA LEU A 142 9.54 -16.97 7.49
C LEU A 142 8.46 -17.95 7.99
N MET A 143 7.26 -17.86 7.43
CA MET A 143 6.18 -18.79 7.77
C MET A 143 6.50 -20.24 7.37
N GLY A 144 7.23 -20.42 6.26
CA GLY A 144 7.73 -21.73 5.82
C GLY A 144 8.76 -22.31 6.81
N MET A 145 9.73 -21.49 7.24
CA MET A 145 10.75 -21.88 8.23
C MET A 145 10.11 -22.25 9.57
N ILE A 146 9.23 -21.40 10.12
CA ILE A 146 8.51 -21.69 11.36
C ILE A 146 7.74 -23.01 11.27
N LYS A 147 7.04 -23.23 10.15
CA LYS A 147 6.29 -24.48 9.93
C LYS A 147 7.21 -25.69 9.80
N GLY A 148 8.40 -25.53 9.23
CA GLY A 148 9.43 -26.56 9.14
C GLY A 148 9.90 -26.98 10.54
N GLU A 149 10.34 -26.01 11.35
CA GLU A 149 10.83 -26.25 12.72
C GLU A 149 9.77 -26.86 13.64
N LEU A 150 8.52 -26.43 13.54
CA LEU A 150 7.41 -27.01 14.30
C LEU A 150 7.06 -28.45 13.89
N ARG A 151 7.66 -29.00 12.83
CA ARG A 151 7.49 -30.37 12.37
C ARG A 151 8.75 -31.21 12.52
N ALA A 152 9.87 -30.64 12.93
CA ALA A 152 11.18 -31.26 12.93
C ALA A 152 11.26 -32.50 13.89
N ASP A 153 10.68 -32.39 15.07
CA ASP A 153 10.71 -33.44 16.08
C ASP A 153 9.38 -33.60 16.84
N PHE A 154 9.28 -34.62 17.72
CA PHE A 154 8.05 -34.90 18.45
C PHE A 154 7.64 -33.78 19.41
N ARG A 155 8.59 -33.14 20.11
CA ARG A 155 8.32 -32.06 21.06
C ARG A 155 7.84 -30.81 20.32
N SER A 156 8.50 -30.49 19.23
CA SER A 156 8.12 -29.34 18.33
C SER A 156 6.73 -29.56 17.75
N ARG A 157 6.32 -30.79 17.41
CA ARG A 157 4.96 -31.10 16.93
C ARG A 157 3.90 -30.83 17.99
N ILE A 158 4.17 -31.25 19.25
CA ILE A 158 3.25 -30.96 20.37
C ILE A 158 3.16 -29.44 20.58
N GLY A 159 4.30 -28.72 20.64
CA GLY A 159 4.33 -27.26 20.72
C GLY A 159 3.59 -26.60 19.58
N GLY A 160 3.79 -27.07 18.34
CA GLY A 160 3.10 -26.61 17.13
C GLY A 160 1.58 -26.79 17.18
N PHE A 161 1.10 -27.89 17.77
CA PHE A 161 -0.34 -28.08 17.96
C PHE A 161 -0.95 -26.99 18.84
N PHE A 162 -0.31 -26.66 19.96
CA PHE A 162 -0.77 -25.60 20.86
C PHE A 162 -0.54 -24.18 20.25
N ALA A 163 0.52 -23.98 19.47
CA ALA A 163 0.81 -22.70 18.81
C ALA A 163 -0.08 -22.42 17.59
N LYS A 164 -0.72 -23.42 17.00
CA LYS A 164 -1.51 -23.31 15.76
C LYS A 164 -2.53 -22.17 15.76
N PRO A 165 -3.34 -21.92 16.83
CA PRO A 165 -4.29 -20.79 16.84
C PRO A 165 -3.59 -19.43 16.81
N ALA A 166 -2.45 -19.28 17.53
CA ALA A 166 -1.67 -18.04 17.56
C ALA A 166 -1.04 -17.76 16.21
N LEU A 167 -0.41 -18.76 15.59
CA LEU A 167 0.16 -18.64 14.24
C LEU A 167 -0.92 -18.35 13.18
N GLY A 168 -2.13 -18.89 13.35
CA GLY A 168 -3.28 -18.59 12.50
C GLY A 168 -3.67 -17.10 12.56
N ARG A 169 -3.63 -16.47 13.73
CA ARG A 169 -3.87 -15.03 13.89
C ARG A 169 -2.78 -14.19 13.21
N VAL A 170 -1.50 -14.56 13.41
CA VAL A 170 -0.38 -13.88 12.73
C VAL A 170 -0.52 -13.99 11.22
N LYS A 171 -0.78 -15.20 10.70
CA LYS A 171 -1.00 -15.42 9.26
C LYS A 171 -2.13 -14.54 8.73
N LYS A 172 -3.24 -14.43 9.47
CA LYS A 172 -4.39 -13.60 9.06
C LYS A 172 -4.03 -12.11 8.98
N VAL A 173 -3.24 -11.60 9.91
CA VAL A 173 -2.76 -10.20 9.87
C VAL A 173 -1.85 -9.96 8.66
N MET A 174 -1.02 -10.93 8.31
CA MET A 174 -0.09 -10.84 7.17
C MET A 174 -0.74 -11.16 5.82
N ASP A 175 -1.99 -11.60 5.81
CA ASP A 175 -2.69 -12.00 4.59
C ASP A 175 -3.37 -10.79 3.94
N TYR A 176 -2.72 -10.22 2.96
CA TYR A 176 -3.24 -9.10 2.16
C TYR A 176 -4.55 -9.43 1.41
N THR A 177 -4.90 -10.72 1.27
CA THR A 177 -6.16 -11.13 0.62
C THR A 177 -7.40 -10.80 1.46
N GLU A 178 -7.24 -10.63 2.76
CA GLU A 178 -8.30 -10.19 3.69
C GLU A 178 -8.73 -8.73 3.40
N ILE A 179 -7.80 -7.88 2.97
CA ILE A 179 -8.07 -6.45 2.70
C ILE A 179 -8.73 -6.25 1.34
N GLY A 180 -8.51 -7.19 0.42
CA GLY A 180 -9.07 -7.15 -0.94
C GLY A 180 -8.00 -7.05 -2.00
N GLY A 181 -8.11 -6.07 -2.90
CA GLY A 181 -7.13 -5.81 -3.95
C GLY A 181 -6.33 -4.54 -3.71
N ALA A 182 -5.54 -4.15 -4.70
CA ALA A 182 -4.86 -2.87 -4.72
C ALA A 182 -5.72 -1.84 -5.48
N PRO A 183 -6.21 -0.76 -4.83
CA PRO A 183 -6.91 0.31 -5.52
C PRO A 183 -5.97 1.03 -6.49
N LEU A 184 -6.51 1.43 -7.64
CA LEU A 184 -5.88 2.36 -8.57
C LEU A 184 -6.47 3.74 -8.29
N LEU A 185 -5.76 4.55 -7.54
CA LEU A 185 -6.17 5.91 -7.18
C LEU A 185 -5.82 6.90 -8.29
N GLY A 186 -6.56 8.01 -8.40
CA GLY A 186 -6.33 9.06 -9.40
C GLY A 186 -7.06 8.86 -10.73
N VAL A 187 -7.84 7.78 -10.90
CA VAL A 187 -8.82 7.64 -11.99
C VAL A 187 -10.16 8.24 -11.57
N ALA A 188 -10.94 8.75 -12.55
CA ALA A 188 -12.23 9.43 -12.31
C ALA A 188 -13.38 8.48 -11.93
N GLY A 189 -13.05 7.33 -11.38
CA GLY A 189 -13.96 6.30 -10.90
C GLY A 189 -13.25 5.36 -9.95
N THR A 190 -13.82 4.19 -9.69
CA THR A 190 -13.23 3.20 -8.79
C THR A 190 -12.70 2.01 -9.57
N VAL A 191 -11.42 1.73 -9.41
CA VAL A 191 -10.75 0.54 -9.95
C VAL A 191 -9.98 -0.13 -8.83
N VAL A 192 -10.18 -1.44 -8.66
CA VAL A 192 -9.42 -2.26 -7.72
C VAL A 192 -8.84 -3.44 -8.48
N LYS A 193 -7.52 -3.59 -8.40
CA LYS A 193 -6.79 -4.70 -8.99
C LYS A 193 -6.74 -5.85 -8.01
N ALA A 194 -7.43 -6.96 -8.31
CA ALA A 194 -7.23 -8.21 -7.59
C ALA A 194 -5.86 -8.83 -7.93
N HIS A 195 -5.28 -9.57 -6.99
CA HIS A 195 -4.02 -10.28 -7.23
C HIS A 195 -4.18 -11.36 -8.32
N GLY A 196 -3.11 -11.61 -9.10
CA GLY A 196 -3.17 -12.58 -10.22
C GLY A 196 -3.44 -14.02 -9.77
N SER A 197 -3.10 -14.39 -8.54
CA SER A 197 -3.35 -15.70 -7.92
C SER A 197 -4.49 -15.67 -6.90
N CYS A 198 -5.40 -14.67 -6.98
CA CYS A 198 -6.52 -14.57 -6.05
C CYS A 198 -7.48 -15.76 -6.18
N ASN A 199 -7.97 -16.26 -5.05
CA ASN A 199 -9.07 -17.19 -4.98
C ASN A 199 -10.42 -16.43 -4.98
N ASP A 200 -11.51 -17.15 -4.87
CA ASP A 200 -12.88 -16.63 -4.82
C ASP A 200 -13.09 -15.66 -3.66
N TYR A 201 -12.55 -15.98 -2.47
CA TYR A 201 -12.61 -15.12 -1.28
C TYR A 201 -11.88 -13.78 -1.49
N ALA A 202 -10.66 -13.81 -1.99
CA ALA A 202 -9.87 -12.63 -2.28
C ALA A 202 -10.52 -11.76 -3.37
N PHE A 203 -11.12 -12.39 -4.39
CA PHE A 203 -11.85 -11.68 -5.43
C PHE A 203 -13.13 -11.01 -4.88
N ALA A 204 -13.90 -11.70 -4.05
CA ALA A 204 -15.04 -11.12 -3.35
C ALA A 204 -14.64 -9.94 -2.44
N SER A 205 -13.47 -10.04 -1.77
CA SER A 205 -12.92 -8.95 -0.95
C SER A 205 -12.55 -7.73 -1.81
N ALA A 206 -11.99 -7.94 -3.01
CA ALA A 206 -11.70 -6.85 -3.95
C ALA A 206 -12.98 -6.13 -4.43
N ILE A 207 -14.05 -6.89 -4.72
CA ILE A 207 -15.36 -6.30 -5.08
C ILE A 207 -15.93 -5.48 -3.91
N ARG A 208 -15.84 -5.99 -2.70
CA ARG A 208 -16.29 -5.30 -1.48
C ARG A 208 -15.51 -4.00 -1.26
N GLN A 209 -14.19 -4.03 -1.45
CA GLN A 209 -13.35 -2.84 -1.37
C GLN A 209 -13.77 -1.79 -2.42
N ALA A 210 -13.98 -2.20 -3.67
CA ALA A 210 -14.46 -1.31 -4.73
C ALA A 210 -15.83 -0.68 -4.37
N SER A 211 -16.77 -1.47 -3.86
CA SER A 211 -18.06 -0.98 -3.39
C SER A 211 -17.92 0.04 -2.26
N ASN A 212 -17.05 -0.22 -1.28
CA ASN A 212 -16.78 0.69 -0.17
C ASN A 212 -16.18 2.01 -0.67
N MET A 213 -15.24 1.97 -1.62
CA MET A 213 -14.65 3.19 -2.20
C MET A 213 -15.67 4.05 -2.93
N VAL A 214 -16.62 3.42 -3.66
CA VAL A 214 -17.72 4.15 -4.32
C VAL A 214 -18.61 4.81 -3.28
N ARG A 215 -19.06 4.08 -2.26
CA ARG A 215 -19.91 4.59 -1.18
C ARG A 215 -19.25 5.72 -0.40
N ALA A 216 -17.96 5.61 -0.14
CA ALA A 216 -17.15 6.61 0.55
C ALA A 216 -16.75 7.80 -0.33
N GLN A 217 -17.09 7.77 -1.62
CA GLN A 217 -16.80 8.84 -2.59
C GLN A 217 -15.30 9.21 -2.65
N VAL A 218 -14.40 8.21 -2.64
CA VAL A 218 -12.95 8.42 -2.59
C VAL A 218 -12.46 9.28 -3.76
N ALA A 219 -12.90 9.00 -5.00
CA ALA A 219 -12.49 9.77 -6.18
C ALA A 219 -12.94 11.25 -6.11
N GLN A 220 -14.15 11.50 -5.62
CA GLN A 220 -14.68 12.86 -5.42
C GLN A 220 -13.91 13.61 -4.34
N THR A 221 -13.52 12.92 -3.27
CA THR A 221 -12.70 13.51 -2.20
C THR A 221 -11.32 13.91 -2.74
N ILE A 222 -10.64 13.04 -3.48
CA ILE A 222 -9.37 13.38 -4.14
C ILE A 222 -9.55 14.63 -5.01
N MET A 223 -10.63 14.69 -5.80
CA MET A 223 -10.91 15.84 -6.66
C MET A 223 -11.13 17.14 -5.89
N SER A 224 -11.73 17.09 -4.71
CA SER A 224 -12.02 18.28 -3.89
C SER A 224 -10.81 18.77 -3.07
N GLU A 225 -9.78 17.95 -2.92
CA GLU A 225 -8.55 18.28 -2.17
C GLU A 225 -7.40 18.77 -3.06
N LEU A 226 -7.56 18.77 -4.40
CA LEU A 226 -6.63 19.35 -5.38
C LEU A 226 -6.71 20.88 -5.38
#